data_c66c7488858035add784e4ff41fc86ab
#
_entry.id   c66c7488858035add784e4ff41fc86ab
#
_cell.length_a   1.000
_cell.length_b   1.000
_cell.length_c   1.000
_cell.angle_alpha   90.00
_cell.angle_beta   90.00
_cell.angle_gamma   90.00
#
_symmetry.space_group_name_H-M   'P 1'
#
loop_
_entity.id
_entity.type
_entity.pdbx_description
1 polymer ?
#
loop_
_entity_poly.entity_id
_entity_poly.type
_entity_poly.pdbx_seq_one_letter_code
_entity_poly.pdbx_strand_id
1 'polypeptide(L)'
;MKSHFKLLLPDSGRDIYMPRKSQSWGYRYGPTIMVEDGVCHAWFASPGDCYEADWFTYRRSEDGGKTWTDEKVVMYPVADSMDWFSVCDPAVIKYGEYYYIGYTSTVFANGGGVCNNGFIGRSKSPTGPFERWCGNGWGEHRETANGTLHWQGKPSPVIYYDEDWHNWGAGEFSFVIKDETIYIYYTWTSKDRDGKPIGETRVATADITDENWPGKLTYHGMASKRTGGGNDSYDVVYCEDLGKFIALSTDRRFTENSVLAVYESDDGLRFTRVNSIKVNTGWMCHNCGISGDQQHHIKSGDTLLLAYAYGNKWGCWGTRLHDYAFEAMEEDFYDESELQNLHHEIEKIDDPAEFSPSMLYLRKPHFRRLAVGETLEIPMMTGNVTYSMRPVEGEVTFYDYDPAILSIENGKATGISEGYTYVRAAYKGLLCEFLAYVDNTRPHVDPDWKPHPEKAVTSFTPLITDYAASLQKREMKQLRGLAVYEDGTWFEVCGDDGVTYENLAPDLFEIRPDGNVLPTGKLGAGKITLKLGDHAFDITFTVTE
;
A
#
# COMPACT_ATOMS: atom_id res chain seq x y z
N MET A 1 -23.59 -8.38 -29.85
CA MET A 1 -22.14 -8.61 -29.68
C MET A 1 -21.75 -7.95 -28.37
N LYS A 2 -20.88 -8.55 -27.57
CA LYS A 2 -20.36 -7.89 -26.37
C LYS A 2 -19.31 -6.88 -26.82
N SER A 3 -19.46 -5.61 -26.44
CA SER A 3 -18.44 -4.61 -26.71
C SER A 3 -17.33 -4.69 -25.66
N HIS A 4 -16.09 -4.55 -26.09
CA HIS A 4 -14.92 -4.53 -25.23
C HIS A 4 -14.38 -3.12 -25.05
N PHE A 5 -13.73 -2.89 -23.92
CA PHE A 5 -13.11 -1.59 -23.61
C PHE A 5 -11.78 -1.44 -24.36
N LYS A 6 -11.65 -0.41 -25.16
CA LYS A 6 -10.42 -0.06 -25.84
C LYS A 6 -9.87 1.24 -25.28
N LEU A 7 -8.72 1.16 -24.62
CA LEU A 7 -8.00 2.31 -24.06
C LEU A 7 -7.28 3.07 -25.17
N LEU A 8 -7.43 4.39 -25.17
CA LEU A 8 -6.77 5.30 -26.10
C LEU A 8 -5.97 6.36 -25.33
N LEU A 9 -4.69 6.47 -25.63
CA LEU A 9 -3.82 7.52 -25.11
C LEU A 9 -3.48 8.48 -26.25
N PRO A 10 -4.02 9.71 -26.26
CA PRO A 10 -3.90 10.61 -27.39
C PRO A 10 -2.52 11.27 -27.54
N ASP A 11 -1.73 11.27 -26.45
CA ASP A 11 -0.43 11.95 -26.41
C ASP A 11 0.60 11.20 -25.56
N SER A 12 1.81 11.76 -25.46
CA SER A 12 2.90 11.20 -24.65
C SER A 12 2.75 11.48 -23.15
N GLY A 13 1.71 12.20 -22.73
CA GLY A 13 1.47 12.56 -21.34
C GLY A 13 2.45 13.62 -20.79
N ARG A 14 2.40 13.79 -19.48
CA ARG A 14 3.20 14.74 -18.69
C ARG A 14 3.67 14.12 -17.39
N ASP A 15 4.76 14.64 -16.83
CA ASP A 15 5.24 14.14 -15.54
C ASP A 15 4.60 14.90 -14.37
N ILE A 16 4.02 14.18 -13.43
CA ILE A 16 3.72 14.70 -12.10
C ILE A 16 5.02 14.73 -11.30
N TYR A 17 5.81 13.67 -11.46
CA TYR A 17 7.12 13.50 -10.84
C TYR A 17 8.08 12.89 -11.85
N MET A 18 9.23 13.50 -12.02
CA MET A 18 10.24 13.02 -12.98
C MET A 18 11.10 11.92 -12.37
N PRO A 19 11.45 10.89 -13.16
CA PRO A 19 12.35 9.84 -12.69
C PRO A 19 13.77 10.37 -12.50
N ARG A 20 14.52 9.74 -11.61
CA ARG A 20 15.87 10.17 -11.24
C ARG A 20 16.95 9.29 -11.85
N LYS A 21 18.14 9.86 -12.07
CA LYS A 21 19.32 9.11 -12.53
C LYS A 21 19.88 8.20 -11.44
N SER A 22 19.80 8.60 -10.20
CA SER A 22 20.30 7.85 -9.05
C SER A 22 19.22 7.61 -8.03
N GLN A 23 19.30 6.50 -7.32
CA GLN A 23 18.42 6.23 -6.19
C GLN A 23 18.51 7.37 -5.19
N SER A 24 17.36 7.87 -4.79
CA SER A 24 17.25 9.02 -3.90
C SER A 24 15.94 8.99 -3.16
N TRP A 25 15.80 9.90 -2.21
CA TRP A 25 14.57 10.12 -1.46
C TRP A 25 13.43 10.75 -2.28
N GLY A 26 13.60 10.88 -3.60
CA GLY A 26 12.66 11.61 -4.44
C GLY A 26 11.69 10.73 -5.22
N TYR A 27 11.71 9.41 -5.09
CA TYR A 27 10.79 8.57 -5.85
C TYR A 27 9.34 8.74 -5.42
N ARG A 28 8.43 8.59 -6.38
CA ARG A 28 6.98 8.55 -6.18
C ARG A 28 6.40 7.49 -7.10
N TYR A 29 5.62 6.57 -6.53
CA TYR A 29 5.03 5.47 -7.28
C TYR A 29 3.65 5.09 -6.72
N GLY A 30 3.00 4.07 -7.30
CA GLY A 30 1.70 3.58 -6.87
C GLY A 30 0.61 4.66 -6.90
N PRO A 31 0.45 5.42 -8.03
CA PRO A 31 -0.52 6.49 -8.06
C PRO A 31 -1.95 5.96 -7.95
N THR A 32 -2.76 6.54 -7.07
CA THR A 32 -4.22 6.43 -7.11
C THR A 32 -4.82 7.82 -7.30
N ILE A 33 -5.82 7.93 -8.18
CA ILE A 33 -6.41 9.21 -8.58
C ILE A 33 -7.92 9.14 -8.47
N MET A 34 -8.51 10.07 -7.73
CA MET A 34 -9.96 10.26 -7.62
C MET A 34 -10.33 11.63 -8.17
N VAL A 35 -11.41 11.70 -8.92
CA VAL A 35 -12.00 12.97 -9.39
C VAL A 35 -13.29 13.23 -8.63
N GLU A 36 -13.30 14.27 -7.82
CA GLU A 36 -14.44 14.69 -7.00
C GLU A 36 -14.77 16.15 -7.31
N ASP A 37 -15.99 16.42 -7.75
CA ASP A 37 -16.46 17.78 -8.08
C ASP A 37 -15.51 18.58 -8.98
N GLY A 38 -14.86 17.90 -9.94
CA GLY A 38 -13.90 18.49 -10.87
C GLY A 38 -12.49 18.67 -10.31
N VAL A 39 -12.27 18.33 -9.05
CA VAL A 39 -10.94 18.31 -8.41
C VAL A 39 -10.33 16.92 -8.53
N CYS A 40 -9.09 16.86 -9.03
CA CYS A 40 -8.32 15.61 -9.03
C CYS A 40 -7.54 15.51 -7.73
N HIS A 41 -7.78 14.47 -6.98
CA HIS A 41 -7.04 14.08 -5.78
C HIS A 41 -6.09 12.94 -6.14
N ALA A 42 -4.82 13.03 -5.78
CA ALA A 42 -3.84 12.00 -6.08
C ALA A 42 -2.99 11.66 -4.85
N TRP A 43 -2.83 10.38 -4.58
CA TRP A 43 -2.00 9.83 -3.52
C TRP A 43 -0.89 8.98 -4.13
N PHE A 44 0.27 8.99 -3.50
CA PHE A 44 1.48 8.31 -3.98
C PHE A 44 2.21 7.66 -2.82
N ALA A 45 2.85 6.53 -3.07
CA ALA A 45 3.88 6.03 -2.18
C ALA A 45 5.18 6.83 -2.38
N SER A 46 5.81 7.18 -1.28
CA SER A 46 7.02 8.00 -1.24
C SER A 46 8.01 7.44 -0.20
N PRO A 47 9.31 7.78 -0.28
CA PRO A 47 10.25 7.33 0.72
C PRO A 47 9.82 7.71 2.14
N GLY A 48 9.95 6.77 3.04
CA GLY A 48 9.75 6.98 4.47
C GLY A 48 10.99 7.52 5.18
N ASP A 49 10.97 7.45 6.50
CA ASP A 49 12.02 7.90 7.41
C ASP A 49 12.04 7.04 8.69
N CYS A 50 13.01 7.25 9.55
CA CYS A 50 13.11 6.53 10.83
C CYS A 50 13.03 5.00 10.65
N TYR A 51 13.72 4.46 9.62
CA TYR A 51 13.67 3.04 9.22
C TYR A 51 12.34 2.56 8.65
N GLU A 52 11.39 3.45 8.43
CA GLU A 52 10.17 3.19 7.71
C GLU A 52 10.43 3.24 6.20
N ALA A 53 9.93 2.27 5.45
CA ALA A 53 10.23 2.17 4.03
C ALA A 53 9.49 3.21 3.20
N ASP A 54 8.18 3.30 3.37
CA ASP A 54 7.35 4.19 2.58
C ASP A 54 6.32 4.92 3.43
N TRP A 55 5.93 6.11 2.93
CA TRP A 55 4.84 6.93 3.43
C TRP A 55 3.92 7.34 2.30
N PHE A 56 2.73 7.87 2.62
CA PHE A 56 1.86 8.47 1.61
C PHE A 56 2.02 9.96 1.55
N THR A 57 2.15 10.43 0.31
CA THR A 57 2.06 11.82 -0.05
C THR A 57 0.83 12.08 -0.91
N TYR A 58 0.36 13.30 -0.89
CA TYR A 58 -0.86 13.75 -1.54
C TYR A 58 -0.63 15.06 -2.29
N ARG A 59 -1.28 15.18 -3.44
CA ARG A 59 -1.40 16.42 -4.21
C ARG A 59 -2.82 16.52 -4.78
N ARG A 60 -3.25 17.74 -5.11
CA ARG A 60 -4.51 17.96 -5.79
C ARG A 60 -4.34 18.87 -7.01
N SER A 61 -5.24 18.75 -7.96
CA SER A 61 -5.33 19.58 -9.16
C SER A 61 -6.75 20.06 -9.37
N GLU A 62 -6.92 21.34 -9.71
CA GLU A 62 -8.21 21.96 -10.02
C GLU A 62 -8.39 22.21 -11.53
N ASP A 63 -7.43 21.77 -12.35
CA ASP A 63 -7.39 22.03 -13.80
C ASP A 63 -7.26 20.75 -14.64
N GLY A 64 -7.75 19.62 -14.13
CA GLY A 64 -7.71 18.34 -14.80
C GLY A 64 -6.30 17.74 -14.85
N GLY A 65 -5.51 17.92 -13.80
CA GLY A 65 -4.17 17.32 -13.69
C GLY A 65 -3.08 18.04 -14.49
N LYS A 66 -3.31 19.28 -14.90
CA LYS A 66 -2.30 20.10 -15.59
C LYS A 66 -1.31 20.72 -14.62
N THR A 67 -1.82 21.24 -13.51
CA THR A 67 -1.01 21.76 -12.41
C THR A 67 -1.42 21.10 -11.09
N TRP A 68 -0.48 20.99 -10.17
CA TRP A 68 -0.65 20.30 -8.89
C TRP A 68 -0.21 21.17 -7.73
N THR A 69 -0.92 21.08 -6.61
CA THR A 69 -0.53 21.74 -5.36
C THR A 69 0.81 21.23 -4.86
N ASP A 70 1.38 21.92 -3.87
CA ASP A 70 2.50 21.39 -3.10
C ASP A 70 2.13 20.06 -2.44
N GLU A 71 3.15 19.24 -2.27
CA GLU A 71 3.02 17.90 -1.70
C GLU A 71 2.80 17.95 -0.19
N LYS A 72 1.94 17.05 0.29
CA LYS A 72 1.71 16.82 1.73
C LYS A 72 2.01 15.36 2.07
N VAL A 73 2.66 15.12 3.19
CA VAL A 73 2.67 13.80 3.82
C VAL A 73 1.35 13.62 4.57
N VAL A 74 0.58 12.60 4.21
CA VAL A 74 -0.78 12.40 4.74
C VAL A 74 -0.92 11.13 5.57
N MET A 75 -0.01 10.18 5.41
CA MET A 75 -0.06 8.93 6.15
C MET A 75 1.33 8.31 6.27
N TYR A 76 1.60 7.71 7.40
CA TYR A 76 2.82 6.99 7.72
C TYR A 76 2.54 5.85 8.71
N PRO A 77 3.48 4.88 8.86
CA PRO A 77 3.32 3.75 9.75
C PRO A 77 3.02 4.15 11.20
N VAL A 78 2.33 3.27 11.90
CA VAL A 78 2.10 3.40 13.35
C VAL A 78 3.19 2.63 14.08
N ALA A 79 4.03 3.31 14.83
CA ALA A 79 5.07 2.65 15.60
C ALA A 79 4.48 1.63 16.56
N ASP A 80 5.21 0.56 16.84
CA ASP A 80 4.81 -0.50 17.75
C ASP A 80 3.44 -1.13 17.40
N SER A 81 3.21 -1.35 16.11
CA SER A 81 2.00 -1.96 15.55
C SER A 81 2.35 -2.86 14.37
N MET A 82 1.36 -3.55 13.82
CA MET A 82 1.57 -4.44 12.67
C MET A 82 1.82 -3.70 11.34
N ASP A 83 1.60 -2.40 11.28
CA ASP A 83 1.94 -1.56 10.11
C ASP A 83 3.15 -0.65 10.34
N TRP A 84 4.06 -1.04 11.24
CA TRP A 84 5.15 -0.18 11.72
C TRP A 84 6.21 0.16 10.66
N PHE A 85 6.38 -0.68 9.66
CA PHE A 85 7.52 -0.57 8.73
C PHE A 85 7.23 0.30 7.51
N SER A 86 6.05 0.18 6.92
CA SER A 86 5.69 0.93 5.71
C SER A 86 4.20 1.18 5.59
N VAL A 87 3.84 2.21 4.85
CA VAL A 87 2.53 2.37 4.21
C VAL A 87 2.79 2.66 2.75
N CYS A 88 2.52 1.69 1.87
CA CYS A 88 2.78 1.80 0.45
C CYS A 88 1.56 1.35 -0.39
N ASP A 89 1.61 1.64 -1.68
CA ASP A 89 0.60 1.27 -2.67
C ASP A 89 -0.81 1.75 -2.28
N PRO A 90 -1.06 3.08 -2.23
CA PRO A 90 -2.34 3.63 -1.82
C PRO A 90 -3.44 3.25 -2.79
N ALA A 91 -4.62 2.91 -2.27
CA ALA A 91 -5.88 2.87 -2.99
C ALA A 91 -6.91 3.68 -2.21
N VAL A 92 -7.62 4.59 -2.83
CA VAL A 92 -8.56 5.47 -2.13
C VAL A 92 -9.92 5.42 -2.78
N ILE A 93 -10.96 5.29 -1.97
CA ILE A 93 -12.35 5.33 -2.39
C ILE A 93 -13.17 6.12 -1.37
N LYS A 94 -14.30 6.71 -1.78
CA LYS A 94 -15.15 7.49 -0.87
C LYS A 94 -16.56 6.90 -0.81
N TYR A 95 -17.06 6.76 0.41
CA TYR A 95 -18.44 6.43 0.67
C TYR A 95 -18.98 7.22 1.85
N GLY A 96 -20.13 7.89 1.65
CA GLY A 96 -20.68 8.79 2.64
C GLY A 96 -19.73 9.92 2.99
N GLU A 97 -19.42 10.09 4.27
CA GLU A 97 -18.49 11.12 4.76
C GLU A 97 -17.02 10.70 4.74
N TYR A 98 -16.69 9.42 4.45
CA TYR A 98 -15.37 8.88 4.65
C TYR A 98 -14.65 8.59 3.33
N TYR A 99 -13.40 9.02 3.26
CA TYR A 99 -12.38 8.49 2.37
C TYR A 99 -11.78 7.25 3.04
N TYR A 100 -11.89 6.11 2.39
CA TYR A 100 -11.22 4.87 2.81
C TYR A 100 -9.92 4.73 2.03
N ILE A 101 -8.83 4.45 2.72
CA ILE A 101 -7.53 4.25 2.13
C ILE A 101 -7.03 2.84 2.43
N GLY A 102 -6.82 2.05 1.38
CA GLY A 102 -6.15 0.76 1.45
C GLY A 102 -4.65 0.94 1.27
N TYR A 103 -3.87 0.14 1.98
CA TYR A 103 -2.42 0.21 1.90
C TYR A 103 -1.76 -1.13 2.18
N THR A 104 -0.58 -1.29 1.60
CA THR A 104 0.32 -2.41 1.86
C THR A 104 1.25 -2.03 3.01
N SER A 105 1.48 -2.96 3.94
CA SER A 105 2.51 -2.79 4.96
C SER A 105 3.19 -4.10 5.30
N THR A 106 4.46 -4.00 5.61
CA THR A 106 5.24 -5.11 6.14
C THR A 106 4.97 -5.24 7.63
N VAL A 107 4.45 -6.38 8.04
CA VAL A 107 4.22 -6.70 9.46
C VAL A 107 5.53 -6.99 10.16
N PHE A 108 6.43 -7.65 9.47
CA PHE A 108 7.69 -8.10 9.98
C PHE A 108 8.78 -8.01 8.90
N ALA A 109 9.90 -7.39 9.23
CA ALA A 109 11.08 -7.36 8.38
C ALA A 109 12.03 -8.50 8.80
N ASN A 110 11.98 -9.61 8.09
CA ASN A 110 12.82 -10.78 8.37
C ASN A 110 14.17 -10.65 7.68
N GLY A 111 15.14 -10.00 8.27
CA GLY A 111 16.54 -10.04 7.80
C GLY A 111 16.76 -9.65 6.33
N GLY A 112 15.88 -8.87 5.71
CA GLY A 112 15.92 -8.44 4.31
C GLY A 112 14.80 -9.00 3.43
N GLY A 113 13.92 -9.83 3.95
CA GLY A 113 12.67 -10.22 3.33
C GLY A 113 11.56 -9.21 3.61
N VAL A 114 10.57 -9.15 2.74
CA VAL A 114 9.43 -8.26 2.86
C VAL A 114 8.18 -9.12 2.78
N CYS A 115 7.56 -9.42 3.92
CA CYS A 115 6.26 -10.07 3.96
C CYS A 115 5.20 -9.01 4.18
N ASN A 116 4.40 -8.75 3.17
CA ASN A 116 3.38 -7.71 3.19
C ASN A 116 2.00 -8.25 3.56
N ASN A 117 1.22 -7.37 4.16
CA ASN A 117 -0.19 -7.56 4.44
C ASN A 117 -0.97 -6.32 4.02
N GLY A 118 -2.27 -6.47 3.82
CA GLY A 118 -3.14 -5.38 3.42
C GLY A 118 -3.93 -4.79 4.57
N PHE A 119 -3.94 -3.46 4.69
CA PHE A 119 -4.59 -2.71 5.77
C PHE A 119 -5.55 -1.67 5.20
N ILE A 120 -6.44 -1.16 6.04
CA ILE A 120 -7.37 -0.09 5.67
C ILE A 120 -7.41 0.98 6.76
N GLY A 121 -7.41 2.24 6.32
CA GLY A 121 -7.71 3.41 7.12
C GLY A 121 -8.92 4.17 6.57
N ARG A 122 -9.47 5.10 7.36
CA ARG A 122 -10.50 6.03 6.92
C ARG A 122 -10.30 7.43 7.47
N SER A 123 -10.79 8.43 6.77
CA SER A 123 -10.80 9.83 7.21
C SER A 123 -11.96 10.59 6.60
N LYS A 124 -12.42 11.65 7.26
CA LYS A 124 -13.37 12.61 6.67
C LYS A 124 -12.70 13.63 5.73
N SER A 125 -11.39 13.59 5.62
CA SER A 125 -10.60 14.46 4.75
C SER A 125 -9.69 13.64 3.84
N PRO A 126 -9.48 14.02 2.57
CA PRO A 126 -8.54 13.34 1.68
C PRO A 126 -7.09 13.40 2.15
N THR A 127 -6.79 14.28 3.10
CA THR A 127 -5.45 14.47 3.67
C THR A 127 -5.31 13.91 5.10
N GLY A 128 -6.29 13.14 5.56
CA GLY A 128 -6.28 12.59 6.91
C GLY A 128 -6.69 13.61 8.00
N PRO A 129 -6.43 13.34 9.28
CA PRO A 129 -5.80 12.11 9.77
C PRO A 129 -6.67 10.87 9.53
N PHE A 130 -6.01 9.74 9.23
CA PHE A 130 -6.69 8.49 8.95
C PHE A 130 -6.78 7.61 10.20
N GLU A 131 -7.99 7.31 10.65
CA GLU A 131 -8.25 6.19 11.59
C GLU A 131 -7.83 4.88 10.92
N ARG A 132 -7.32 3.92 11.70
CA ARG A 132 -6.96 2.58 11.23
C ARG A 132 -8.04 1.56 11.60
N TRP A 133 -8.23 0.58 10.74
CA TRP A 133 -8.98 -0.60 11.15
C TRP A 133 -8.17 -1.42 12.15
N CYS A 134 -8.77 -1.72 13.31
CA CYS A 134 -8.11 -2.39 14.43
C CYS A 134 -8.66 -3.80 14.71
N GLY A 135 -9.24 -4.43 13.69
CA GLY A 135 -9.74 -5.80 13.75
C GLY A 135 -11.19 -5.94 14.26
N ASN A 136 -11.61 -5.09 15.17
CA ASN A 136 -12.97 -5.11 15.75
C ASN A 136 -13.65 -3.73 15.75
N GLY A 137 -13.01 -2.74 15.13
CA GLY A 137 -13.50 -1.37 15.03
C GLY A 137 -12.42 -0.45 14.50
N TRP A 138 -12.74 0.83 14.41
CA TRP A 138 -11.85 1.87 13.95
C TRP A 138 -11.11 2.49 15.13
N GLY A 139 -9.78 2.53 15.03
CA GLY A 139 -8.92 3.19 15.98
C GLY A 139 -8.65 4.64 15.60
N GLU A 140 -8.20 5.43 16.56
CA GLU A 140 -7.70 6.76 16.28
C GLU A 140 -6.44 6.66 15.39
N HIS A 141 -6.23 7.67 14.55
CA HIS A 141 -5.04 7.80 13.71
C HIS A 141 -3.73 7.73 14.51
N ARG A 142 -3.81 7.98 15.79
CA ARG A 142 -2.77 7.95 16.79
C ARG A 142 -3.10 6.88 17.81
N GLU A 143 -2.64 5.68 17.55
CA GLU A 143 -2.85 4.58 18.47
C GLU A 143 -2.12 4.82 19.79
N THR A 144 -2.87 4.97 20.84
CA THR A 144 -2.33 4.88 22.18
C THR A 144 -2.27 3.41 22.55
N ALA A 145 -1.10 2.94 22.94
CA ALA A 145 -0.97 1.60 23.47
C ALA A 145 -1.86 1.47 24.71
N ASN A 146 -2.96 0.73 24.61
CA ASN A 146 -3.83 0.46 25.75
C ASN A 146 -3.34 -0.72 26.60
N GLY A 147 -2.08 -1.09 26.47
CA GLY A 147 -1.42 -2.13 27.23
C GLY A 147 -1.79 -3.57 26.85
N THR A 148 -2.70 -3.76 25.90
CA THR A 148 -3.03 -5.08 25.36
C THR A 148 -2.51 -5.20 23.96
N LEU A 149 -1.60 -6.11 23.75
CA LEU A 149 -0.91 -6.37 22.51
C LEU A 149 -1.72 -7.20 21.51
N HIS A 150 -2.97 -7.30 21.68
CA HIS A 150 -3.84 -7.80 20.63
C HIS A 150 -4.20 -6.62 19.74
N TRP A 151 -4.65 -6.90 18.55
CA TRP A 151 -5.18 -5.98 17.55
C TRP A 151 -6.09 -4.87 18.08
N GLN A 152 -6.59 -5.00 19.31
CA GLN A 152 -7.43 -4.00 19.95
C GLN A 152 -6.68 -2.68 20.13
N GLY A 153 -7.17 -1.65 19.47
CA GLY A 153 -6.59 -0.33 19.48
C GLY A 153 -5.34 -0.17 18.63
N LYS A 154 -4.99 -1.14 17.78
CA LYS A 154 -3.84 -1.07 16.87
C LYS A 154 -4.22 -1.52 15.46
N PRO A 155 -3.56 -1.02 14.41
CA PRO A 155 -3.77 -1.45 13.04
C PRO A 155 -3.73 -2.96 12.89
N SER A 156 -4.72 -3.48 12.20
CA SER A 156 -4.91 -4.90 11.97
C SER A 156 -5.11 -5.15 10.48
N PRO A 157 -4.42 -6.12 9.86
CA PRO A 157 -4.61 -6.41 8.46
C PRO A 157 -6.04 -6.91 8.19
N VAL A 158 -6.59 -6.46 7.07
CA VAL A 158 -7.85 -6.97 6.50
C VAL A 158 -7.57 -8.10 5.50
N ILE A 159 -6.40 -8.05 4.87
CA ILE A 159 -5.84 -9.13 4.07
C ILE A 159 -4.56 -9.59 4.76
N TYR A 160 -4.67 -10.70 5.48
CA TYR A 160 -3.54 -11.31 6.17
C TYR A 160 -2.91 -12.37 5.26
N TYR A 161 -1.58 -12.28 5.09
CA TYR A 161 -0.83 -13.24 4.31
C TYR A 161 -0.46 -14.45 5.19
N ASP A 162 -1.06 -15.59 4.93
CA ASP A 162 -0.98 -16.81 5.74
C ASP A 162 -0.04 -17.90 5.15
N GLU A 163 0.79 -17.52 4.17
CA GLU A 163 1.78 -18.42 3.58
C GLU A 163 3.20 -18.04 4.01
N ASP A 164 4.22 -18.67 3.41
CA ASP A 164 5.62 -18.50 3.80
C ASP A 164 6.04 -17.01 3.78
N TRP A 165 6.40 -16.49 4.93
CA TRP A 165 6.73 -15.09 5.15
C TRP A 165 7.99 -14.59 4.43
N HIS A 166 8.79 -15.50 3.83
CA HIS A 166 9.88 -15.14 2.94
C HIS A 166 9.41 -14.73 1.53
N ASN A 167 8.13 -14.84 1.26
CA ASN A 167 7.52 -14.31 0.04
C ASN A 167 7.15 -12.83 0.21
N TRP A 168 6.87 -12.16 -0.90
CA TRP A 168 6.44 -10.75 -0.89
C TRP A 168 5.11 -10.56 -0.12
N GLY A 169 4.19 -11.51 -0.20
CA GLY A 169 2.95 -11.49 0.57
C GLY A 169 1.74 -10.98 -0.20
N ALA A 170 0.92 -10.15 0.46
CA ALA A 170 -0.32 -9.61 -0.04
C ALA A 170 -0.40 -8.09 0.12
N GLY A 171 -1.07 -7.39 -0.81
CA GLY A 171 -1.23 -5.93 -0.75
C GLY A 171 -1.60 -5.33 -2.08
N GLU A 172 -1.19 -4.09 -2.35
CA GLU A 172 -1.46 -3.37 -3.60
C GLU A 172 -2.96 -3.35 -3.91
N PHE A 173 -3.73 -2.65 -3.07
CA PHE A 173 -5.18 -2.61 -3.20
C PHE A 173 -5.66 -1.80 -4.42
N SER A 174 -6.86 -2.14 -4.88
CA SER A 174 -7.74 -1.28 -5.64
C SER A 174 -9.19 -1.49 -5.21
N PHE A 175 -10.02 -0.47 -5.27
CA PHE A 175 -11.39 -0.49 -4.80
C PHE A 175 -12.37 -0.06 -5.88
N VAL A 176 -13.54 -0.69 -5.89
CA VAL A 176 -14.73 -0.21 -6.62
C VAL A 176 -15.94 -0.40 -5.71
N ILE A 177 -16.84 0.58 -5.64
CA ILE A 177 -18.14 0.41 -4.99
C ILE A 177 -19.22 0.34 -6.08
N LYS A 178 -19.97 -0.75 -6.10
CA LYS A 178 -21.08 -0.93 -6.99
C LYS A 178 -22.26 -1.57 -6.24
N ASP A 179 -23.44 -0.95 -6.35
CA ASP A 179 -24.66 -1.43 -5.71
C ASP A 179 -24.47 -1.74 -4.20
N GLU A 180 -23.90 -0.77 -3.45
CA GLU A 180 -23.56 -0.86 -2.02
C GLU A 180 -22.55 -1.97 -1.65
N THR A 181 -21.96 -2.61 -2.63
CA THR A 181 -20.90 -3.60 -2.45
C THR A 181 -19.55 -2.96 -2.77
N ILE A 182 -18.63 -3.00 -1.80
CA ILE A 182 -17.22 -2.68 -2.07
C ILE A 182 -16.52 -3.93 -2.58
N TYR A 183 -15.87 -3.80 -3.72
CA TYR A 183 -14.96 -4.78 -4.29
C TYR A 183 -13.53 -4.37 -3.94
N ILE A 184 -12.76 -5.29 -3.39
CA ILE A 184 -11.39 -5.09 -2.94
C ILE A 184 -10.51 -6.01 -3.74
N TYR A 185 -9.73 -5.46 -4.66
CA TYR A 185 -8.75 -6.20 -5.43
C TYR A 185 -7.40 -6.07 -4.74
N TYR A 186 -6.62 -7.14 -4.72
CA TYR A 186 -5.31 -7.15 -4.10
C TYR A 186 -4.38 -8.18 -4.75
N THR A 187 -3.10 -7.88 -4.71
CA THR A 187 -2.03 -8.78 -5.13
C THR A 187 -1.81 -9.87 -4.09
N TRP A 188 -1.55 -11.08 -4.57
CA TRP A 188 -1.08 -12.21 -3.78
C TRP A 188 0.09 -12.87 -4.49
N THR A 189 1.27 -12.88 -3.87
CA THR A 189 2.46 -13.51 -4.42
C THR A 189 3.03 -14.53 -3.46
N SER A 190 3.24 -15.75 -3.96
CA SER A 190 3.65 -16.89 -3.17
C SER A 190 4.52 -17.85 -4.00
N LYS A 191 4.86 -18.97 -3.43
CA LYS A 191 5.40 -20.14 -4.09
C LYS A 191 4.59 -21.37 -3.70
N ASP A 192 4.36 -22.25 -4.67
CA ASP A 192 3.78 -23.55 -4.34
C ASP A 192 4.80 -24.45 -3.62
N ARG A 193 4.33 -25.62 -3.15
CA ARG A 193 5.17 -26.59 -2.42
C ARG A 193 6.39 -27.10 -3.20
N ASP A 194 6.42 -26.90 -4.53
CA ASP A 194 7.57 -27.24 -5.39
C ASP A 194 8.47 -26.03 -5.63
N GLY A 195 8.18 -24.88 -5.00
CA GLY A 195 8.92 -23.63 -5.15
C GLY A 195 8.59 -22.85 -6.43
N LYS A 196 7.52 -23.23 -7.15
CA LYS A 196 7.07 -22.53 -8.35
C LYS A 196 6.33 -21.25 -7.96
N PRO A 197 6.69 -20.09 -8.55
CA PRO A 197 6.02 -18.84 -8.25
C PRO A 197 4.51 -18.87 -8.53
N ILE A 198 3.73 -18.38 -7.59
CA ILE A 198 2.30 -18.10 -7.72
C ILE A 198 2.17 -16.58 -7.67
N GLY A 199 1.51 -15.99 -8.67
CA GLY A 199 1.14 -14.58 -8.68
C GLY A 199 -0.32 -14.46 -9.12
N GLU A 200 -1.13 -13.83 -8.29
CA GLU A 200 -2.57 -13.67 -8.51
C GLU A 200 -3.01 -12.26 -8.14
N THR A 201 -3.99 -11.74 -8.88
CA THR A 201 -4.88 -10.72 -8.34
C THR A 201 -6.06 -11.45 -7.73
N ARG A 202 -6.34 -11.20 -6.46
CA ARG A 202 -7.48 -11.75 -5.72
C ARG A 202 -8.54 -10.68 -5.50
N VAL A 203 -9.75 -11.11 -5.19
CA VAL A 203 -10.85 -10.20 -4.88
C VAL A 203 -11.59 -10.65 -3.64
N ALA A 204 -11.95 -9.66 -2.81
CA ALA A 204 -12.88 -9.79 -1.71
C ALA A 204 -13.99 -8.75 -1.84
N THR A 205 -15.14 -8.99 -1.21
CA THR A 205 -16.26 -8.04 -1.20
C THR A 205 -16.81 -7.88 0.22
N ALA A 206 -17.46 -6.74 0.45
CA ALA A 206 -18.24 -6.48 1.65
C ALA A 206 -19.40 -5.53 1.35
N ASP A 207 -20.38 -5.47 2.26
CA ASP A 207 -21.42 -4.45 2.27
C ASP A 207 -20.83 -3.17 2.87
N ILE A 208 -20.63 -2.13 2.03
CA ILE A 208 -20.00 -0.87 2.44
C ILE A 208 -20.90 -0.04 3.38
N THR A 209 -22.21 -0.35 3.45
CA THR A 209 -23.14 0.32 4.36
C THR A 209 -22.93 -0.08 5.83
N ASP A 210 -22.28 -1.21 6.07
CA ASP A 210 -21.87 -1.63 7.40
C ASP A 210 -20.61 -0.86 7.83
N GLU A 211 -20.68 -0.09 8.89
CA GLU A 211 -19.53 0.70 9.37
C GLU A 211 -18.28 -0.16 9.63
N ASN A 212 -18.46 -1.42 10.01
CA ASN A 212 -17.37 -2.36 10.32
C ASN A 212 -17.13 -3.37 9.17
N TRP A 213 -17.41 -2.98 7.94
CA TRP A 213 -17.23 -3.81 6.76
C TRP A 213 -15.83 -4.44 6.60
N PRO A 214 -14.71 -3.81 7.05
CA PRO A 214 -13.40 -4.45 6.89
C PRO A 214 -13.24 -5.75 7.69
N GLY A 215 -14.03 -5.93 8.74
CA GLY A 215 -14.08 -7.18 9.50
C GLY A 215 -15.04 -8.23 8.95
N LYS A 216 -15.71 -7.97 7.82
CA LYS A 216 -16.79 -8.81 7.27
C LYS A 216 -16.57 -9.16 5.79
N LEU A 217 -15.32 -9.33 5.39
CA LEU A 217 -14.97 -9.62 4.01
C LEU A 217 -15.42 -11.03 3.59
N THR A 218 -15.99 -11.11 2.39
CA THR A 218 -16.19 -12.36 1.66
C THR A 218 -15.07 -12.51 0.63
N TYR A 219 -14.22 -13.52 0.80
CA TYR A 219 -13.08 -13.77 -0.08
C TYR A 219 -13.50 -14.67 -1.26
N HIS A 220 -13.31 -14.19 -2.49
CA HIS A 220 -13.66 -14.92 -3.72
C HIS A 220 -12.45 -15.59 -4.39
N GLY A 221 -11.26 -15.40 -3.83
CA GLY A 221 -10.02 -15.95 -4.36
C GLY A 221 -9.53 -15.23 -5.62
N MET A 222 -8.96 -15.98 -6.54
CA MET A 222 -8.29 -15.47 -7.73
C MET A 222 -9.28 -14.80 -8.69
N ALA A 223 -9.10 -13.50 -8.91
CA ALA A 223 -9.79 -12.73 -9.95
C ALA A 223 -9.09 -12.82 -11.30
N SER A 224 -7.75 -12.83 -11.29
CA SER A 224 -6.93 -13.02 -12.47
C SER A 224 -5.60 -13.67 -12.10
N LYS A 225 -5.15 -14.60 -12.95
CA LYS A 225 -3.82 -15.19 -12.85
C LYS A 225 -2.82 -14.23 -13.47
N ARG A 226 -1.74 -13.93 -12.76
CA ARG A 226 -0.62 -13.21 -13.34
C ARG A 226 0.12 -14.11 -14.31
N THR A 227 0.25 -13.66 -15.54
CA THR A 227 1.04 -14.40 -16.54
C THR A 227 2.52 -14.20 -16.28
N GLY A 228 3.23 -15.30 -16.21
CA GLY A 228 4.64 -15.46 -15.89
C GLY A 228 5.56 -14.26 -16.07
N GLY A 229 5.88 -13.64 -14.98
CA GLY A 229 7.05 -12.79 -14.86
C GLY A 229 6.82 -11.30 -14.88
N GLY A 230 5.59 -10.76 -14.85
CA GLY A 230 5.61 -9.36 -14.93
C GLY A 230 4.39 -8.51 -14.71
N ASN A 231 3.23 -9.06 -14.47
CA ASN A 231 2.08 -8.22 -14.13
C ASN A 231 2.25 -7.61 -12.75
N ASP A 232 1.96 -6.33 -12.68
CA ASP A 232 1.87 -5.58 -11.45
C ASP A 232 0.46 -5.65 -10.84
N SER A 233 0.20 -4.81 -9.84
CA SER A 233 -1.11 -4.61 -9.25
C SER A 233 -2.16 -4.23 -10.30
N TYR A 234 -3.40 -4.54 -10.00
CA TYR A 234 -4.54 -4.05 -10.76
C TYR A 234 -5.06 -2.76 -10.13
N ASP A 235 -5.34 -1.76 -10.97
CA ASP A 235 -6.24 -0.68 -10.59
C ASP A 235 -7.52 -0.79 -11.40
N VAL A 236 -8.68 -0.76 -10.72
CA VAL A 236 -9.97 -1.15 -11.27
C VAL A 236 -10.97 -0.02 -11.16
N VAL A 237 -11.71 0.21 -12.24
CA VAL A 237 -12.86 1.11 -12.29
C VAL A 237 -14.08 0.39 -12.87
N TYR A 238 -15.27 0.90 -12.57
CA TYR A 238 -16.50 0.47 -13.24
C TYR A 238 -16.86 1.43 -14.37
N CYS A 239 -16.89 0.94 -15.61
CA CYS A 239 -17.28 1.72 -16.78
C CYS A 239 -18.81 1.66 -16.95
N GLU A 240 -19.50 2.76 -16.68
CA GLU A 240 -20.96 2.84 -16.77
C GLU A 240 -21.47 2.64 -18.19
N ASP A 241 -20.78 3.19 -19.20
CA ASP A 241 -21.20 3.09 -20.61
C ASP A 241 -21.17 1.64 -21.13
N LEU A 242 -20.28 0.81 -20.62
CA LEU A 242 -20.16 -0.59 -21.01
C LEU A 242 -20.79 -1.55 -20.02
N GLY A 243 -21.12 -1.10 -18.81
CA GLY A 243 -21.64 -1.94 -17.73
C GLY A 243 -20.62 -2.99 -17.26
N LYS A 244 -19.33 -2.65 -17.24
CA LYS A 244 -18.22 -3.58 -16.95
C LYS A 244 -17.21 -3.02 -15.95
N PHE A 245 -16.58 -3.91 -15.21
CA PHE A 245 -15.37 -3.60 -14.48
C PHE A 245 -14.16 -3.64 -15.43
N ILE A 246 -13.34 -2.60 -15.38
CA ILE A 246 -12.14 -2.43 -16.20
C ILE A 246 -10.94 -2.36 -15.27
N ALA A 247 -9.95 -3.21 -15.49
CA ALA A 247 -8.71 -3.21 -14.74
C ALA A 247 -7.53 -2.84 -15.63
N LEU A 248 -6.64 -2.01 -15.10
CA LEU A 248 -5.34 -1.74 -15.68
C LEU A 248 -4.24 -2.39 -14.85
N SER A 249 -3.20 -2.86 -15.52
CA SER A 249 -1.99 -3.37 -14.87
C SER A 249 -0.79 -3.09 -15.75
N THR A 250 0.35 -2.82 -15.15
CA THR A 250 1.62 -2.85 -15.87
C THR A 250 2.04 -4.30 -16.08
N ASP A 251 2.17 -4.74 -17.32
CA ASP A 251 2.72 -6.05 -17.69
C ASP A 251 4.17 -5.92 -18.13
N ARG A 252 5.00 -6.95 -17.94
CA ARG A 252 6.45 -6.94 -18.17
C ARG A 252 7.14 -5.80 -17.40
N ARG A 253 6.67 -5.59 -16.17
CA ARG A 253 7.18 -4.53 -15.28
C ARG A 253 8.69 -4.61 -15.14
N PHE A 254 9.32 -3.46 -14.89
CA PHE A 254 10.77 -3.32 -14.75
C PHE A 254 11.58 -3.71 -16.00
N THR A 255 10.95 -3.75 -17.17
CA THR A 255 11.64 -4.02 -18.43
C THR A 255 11.38 -2.93 -19.48
N GLU A 256 12.24 -2.85 -20.48
CA GLU A 256 12.07 -1.95 -21.63
C GLU A 256 10.84 -2.30 -22.49
N ASN A 257 10.28 -3.49 -22.31
CA ASN A 257 9.11 -3.99 -23.03
C ASN A 257 7.82 -3.87 -22.20
N SER A 258 7.79 -3.02 -21.18
CA SER A 258 6.60 -2.79 -20.37
C SER A 258 5.42 -2.37 -21.22
N VAL A 259 4.24 -2.90 -20.90
CA VAL A 259 2.96 -2.54 -21.51
C VAL A 259 1.95 -2.24 -20.42
N LEU A 260 1.00 -1.37 -20.72
CA LEU A 260 -0.22 -1.21 -19.92
C LEU A 260 -1.25 -2.19 -20.46
N ALA A 261 -1.60 -3.20 -19.70
CA ALA A 261 -2.56 -4.22 -20.06
C ALA A 261 -3.93 -3.88 -19.50
N VAL A 262 -4.97 -4.04 -20.32
CA VAL A 262 -6.36 -3.79 -19.98
C VAL A 262 -7.08 -5.13 -19.84
N TYR A 263 -7.80 -5.26 -18.75
CA TYR A 263 -8.62 -6.42 -18.44
C TYR A 263 -10.06 -5.97 -18.20
N GLU A 264 -11.02 -6.83 -18.45
CA GLU A 264 -12.43 -6.55 -18.15
C GLU A 264 -13.12 -7.73 -17.48
N SER A 265 -14.19 -7.40 -16.75
CA SER A 265 -15.06 -8.35 -16.08
C SER A 265 -16.50 -7.89 -16.11
N ASP A 266 -17.45 -8.79 -16.33
CA ASP A 266 -18.89 -8.51 -16.25
C ASP A 266 -19.37 -8.48 -14.78
N ASP A 267 -18.73 -9.23 -13.89
CA ASP A 267 -19.15 -9.46 -12.49
C ASP A 267 -18.21 -8.86 -11.43
N GLY A 268 -17.05 -8.35 -11.84
CA GLY A 268 -16.01 -7.88 -10.94
C GLY A 268 -15.21 -8.99 -10.24
N LEU A 269 -15.54 -10.26 -10.50
CA LEU A 269 -14.90 -11.40 -9.82
C LEU A 269 -13.91 -12.16 -10.71
N ARG A 270 -14.05 -12.07 -12.02
CA ARG A 270 -13.17 -12.75 -12.99
C ARG A 270 -12.85 -11.83 -14.14
N PHE A 271 -11.56 -11.62 -14.38
CA PHE A 271 -11.04 -10.73 -15.40
C PHE A 271 -10.39 -11.46 -16.55
N THR A 272 -10.60 -10.93 -17.76
CA THR A 272 -9.96 -11.39 -18.99
C THR A 272 -9.25 -10.21 -19.66
N ARG A 273 -8.03 -10.44 -20.16
CA ARG A 273 -7.27 -9.42 -20.89
C ARG A 273 -7.91 -9.16 -22.24
N VAL A 274 -8.11 -7.90 -22.58
CA VAL A 274 -8.80 -7.48 -23.81
C VAL A 274 -7.99 -6.51 -24.67
N ASN A 275 -7.05 -5.78 -24.07
CA ASN A 275 -6.26 -4.77 -24.79
C ASN A 275 -4.89 -4.57 -24.13
N SER A 276 -4.00 -3.85 -24.79
CA SER A 276 -2.76 -3.36 -24.21
C SER A 276 -2.21 -2.18 -24.98
N ILE A 277 -1.44 -1.37 -24.29
CA ILE A 277 -0.68 -0.25 -24.86
C ILE A 277 0.78 -0.45 -24.53
N LYS A 278 1.64 -0.39 -25.55
CA LYS A 278 3.07 -0.40 -25.33
C LYS A 278 3.54 0.98 -24.92
N VAL A 279 3.98 1.09 -23.68
CA VAL A 279 4.64 2.29 -23.18
C VAL A 279 6.12 2.17 -23.51
N ASN A 280 6.52 2.71 -24.65
CA ASN A 280 7.93 2.66 -25.06
C ASN A 280 8.72 3.77 -24.33
N THR A 281 8.98 3.52 -23.06
CA THR A 281 9.75 4.44 -22.22
C THR A 281 11.24 4.14 -22.24
N GLY A 282 11.64 2.97 -22.73
CA GLY A 282 12.99 2.43 -22.53
C GLY A 282 13.33 2.23 -21.04
N TRP A 283 12.30 2.16 -20.16
CA TRP A 283 12.45 2.26 -18.72
C TRP A 283 11.48 1.33 -18.03
N MET A 284 11.83 0.96 -16.81
CA MET A 284 11.03 0.06 -15.99
C MET A 284 9.73 0.73 -15.56
N CYS A 285 8.60 0.37 -16.17
CA CYS A 285 7.28 0.75 -15.68
C CYS A 285 6.87 -0.11 -14.48
N HIS A 286 6.17 0.51 -13.55
CA HIS A 286 5.77 -0.08 -12.29
C HIS A 286 4.48 0.60 -11.82
N ASN A 287 3.59 -0.11 -11.17
CA ASN A 287 2.27 0.34 -10.71
C ASN A 287 1.56 1.36 -11.62
N CYS A 288 0.32 1.19 -11.88
CA CYS A 288 -0.49 2.17 -12.59
C CYS A 288 -1.78 2.45 -11.83
N GLY A 289 -2.34 3.64 -12.08
CA GLY A 289 -3.61 4.07 -11.54
C GLY A 289 -4.48 4.68 -12.63
N ILE A 290 -5.75 4.32 -12.65
CA ILE A 290 -6.77 4.89 -13.52
C ILE A 290 -7.74 5.71 -12.67
N SER A 291 -8.03 6.96 -13.08
CA SER A 291 -8.94 7.80 -12.32
C SER A 291 -10.38 7.30 -12.41
N GLY A 292 -11.11 7.47 -11.34
CA GLY A 292 -12.55 7.31 -11.27
C GLY A 292 -13.18 8.43 -10.43
N ASP A 293 -14.48 8.44 -10.32
CA ASP A 293 -15.21 9.26 -9.36
C ASP A 293 -14.99 8.76 -7.92
N GLN A 294 -15.79 9.23 -6.97
CA GLN A 294 -15.71 8.83 -5.57
C GLN A 294 -15.88 7.32 -5.32
N GLN A 295 -16.55 6.60 -6.23
CA GLN A 295 -16.81 5.16 -6.17
C GLN A 295 -15.99 4.37 -7.20
N HIS A 296 -15.02 5.03 -7.86
CA HIS A 296 -14.24 4.51 -8.97
C HIS A 296 -15.10 4.10 -10.18
N HIS A 297 -16.09 4.92 -10.50
CA HIS A 297 -16.83 4.80 -11.75
C HIS A 297 -16.28 5.77 -12.79
N ILE A 298 -16.42 5.41 -14.05
CA ILE A 298 -16.08 6.23 -15.22
C ILE A 298 -17.16 6.16 -16.27
N LYS A 299 -17.32 7.26 -17.01
CA LYS A 299 -18.17 7.34 -18.21
C LYS A 299 -17.58 8.31 -19.21
N SER A 300 -18.07 8.27 -20.45
CA SER A 300 -17.70 9.21 -21.49
C SER A 300 -18.00 10.64 -21.08
N GLY A 301 -17.01 11.52 -21.24
CA GLY A 301 -17.11 12.94 -20.88
C GLY A 301 -16.59 13.30 -19.50
N ASP A 302 -16.23 12.34 -18.69
CA ASP A 302 -15.53 12.59 -17.42
C ASP A 302 -14.09 13.08 -17.65
N THR A 303 -13.47 13.60 -16.60
CA THR A 303 -12.02 13.82 -16.58
C THR A 303 -11.33 12.46 -16.38
N LEU A 304 -10.80 11.92 -17.46
CA LEU A 304 -10.20 10.58 -17.51
C LEU A 304 -8.69 10.69 -17.50
N LEU A 305 -8.08 10.28 -16.39
CA LEU A 305 -6.64 10.34 -16.15
C LEU A 305 -6.07 8.94 -15.89
N LEU A 306 -4.90 8.68 -16.44
CA LEU A 306 -4.15 7.46 -16.23
C LEU A 306 -2.73 7.82 -15.85
N ALA A 307 -2.23 7.24 -14.76
CA ALA A 307 -0.86 7.44 -14.32
C ALA A 307 -0.14 6.10 -14.15
N TYR A 308 1.17 6.13 -14.28
CA TYR A 308 2.02 4.99 -13.94
C TYR A 308 3.39 5.47 -13.44
N ALA A 309 3.99 4.68 -12.55
CA ALA A 309 5.35 4.89 -12.13
C ALA A 309 6.32 4.36 -13.19
N TYR A 310 7.44 5.05 -13.39
CA TYR A 310 8.46 4.65 -14.33
C TYR A 310 9.86 5.15 -13.95
N GLY A 311 10.88 4.40 -14.35
CA GLY A 311 12.27 4.73 -14.06
C GLY A 311 13.20 3.58 -14.41
N ASN A 312 14.49 3.83 -14.52
CA ASN A 312 15.46 2.85 -15.03
C ASN A 312 15.99 1.86 -13.98
N LYS A 313 15.62 2.00 -12.74
CA LYS A 313 15.98 1.08 -11.66
C LYS A 313 15.15 1.33 -10.41
N TRP A 314 15.22 0.41 -9.48
CA TRP A 314 14.56 0.50 -8.18
C TRP A 314 14.87 1.80 -7.44
N GLY A 315 13.82 2.45 -6.92
CA GLY A 315 13.95 3.68 -6.12
C GLY A 315 14.28 4.94 -6.93
N CYS A 316 14.18 4.89 -8.27
CA CYS A 316 14.41 6.06 -9.14
C CYS A 316 13.14 6.52 -9.85
N TRP A 317 11.98 6.06 -9.42
CA TRP A 317 10.72 6.28 -10.12
C TRP A 317 10.22 7.71 -10.03
N GLY A 318 9.74 8.19 -11.18
CA GLY A 318 8.79 9.28 -11.29
C GLY A 318 7.39 8.74 -11.58
N THR A 319 6.43 9.65 -11.78
CA THR A 319 5.06 9.32 -12.14
C THR A 319 4.63 10.10 -13.37
N ARG A 320 4.28 9.38 -14.44
CA ARG A 320 3.73 9.93 -15.69
C ARG A 320 2.22 9.92 -15.65
N LEU A 321 1.60 10.97 -16.17
CA LEU A 321 0.16 11.16 -16.26
C LEU A 321 -0.25 11.37 -17.72
N HIS A 322 -1.31 10.72 -18.14
CA HIS A 322 -1.98 10.93 -19.41
C HIS A 322 -3.44 11.33 -19.22
N ASP A 323 -3.94 12.20 -20.09
CA ASP A 323 -5.36 12.20 -20.39
C ASP A 323 -5.64 10.95 -21.24
N TYR A 324 -6.75 10.25 -21.00
CA TYR A 324 -7.11 9.11 -21.82
C TYR A 324 -8.54 9.23 -22.33
N ALA A 325 -8.83 8.46 -23.35
CA ALA A 325 -10.17 8.20 -23.84
C ALA A 325 -10.39 6.71 -23.95
N PHE A 326 -11.62 6.30 -24.13
CA PHE A 326 -11.94 4.92 -24.46
C PHE A 326 -13.02 4.86 -25.52
N GLU A 327 -13.06 3.76 -26.23
CA GLU A 327 -14.12 3.41 -27.17
C GLU A 327 -14.54 1.95 -26.99
N ALA A 328 -15.75 1.62 -27.44
CA ALA A 328 -16.19 0.25 -27.52
C ALA A 328 -15.62 -0.40 -28.79
N MET A 329 -15.03 -1.58 -28.67
CA MET A 329 -14.62 -2.41 -29.81
C MET A 329 -15.42 -3.70 -29.84
N GLU A 330 -15.70 -4.21 -31.05
CA GLU A 330 -16.49 -5.42 -31.25
C GLU A 330 -15.66 -6.69 -31.38
N GLU A 331 -14.34 -6.60 -31.40
CA GLU A 331 -13.42 -7.70 -31.58
C GLU A 331 -13.13 -8.44 -30.27
N ASP A 332 -13.25 -9.77 -30.30
CA ASP A 332 -13.00 -10.65 -29.14
C ASP A 332 -11.51 -10.95 -28.92
N PHE A 333 -10.61 -10.39 -29.71
CA PHE A 333 -9.22 -10.78 -29.75
C PHE A 333 -8.24 -9.61 -29.64
N TYR A 334 -7.29 -9.76 -28.73
CA TYR A 334 -6.15 -8.89 -28.57
C TYR A 334 -4.97 -9.39 -29.42
N ASP A 335 -4.51 -8.57 -30.39
CA ASP A 335 -3.32 -8.83 -31.18
C ASP A 335 -2.18 -7.90 -30.73
N GLU A 336 -1.09 -8.47 -30.21
CA GLU A 336 0.10 -7.69 -29.82
C GLU A 336 0.73 -6.91 -30.99
N SER A 337 0.48 -7.30 -32.24
CA SER A 337 0.98 -6.57 -33.41
C SER A 337 0.31 -5.20 -33.60
N GLU A 338 -0.87 -5.00 -33.05
CA GLU A 338 -1.65 -3.76 -33.14
C GLU A 338 -1.46 -2.82 -31.93
N LEU A 339 -0.47 -3.09 -31.08
CA LEU A 339 -0.17 -2.24 -29.94
C LEU A 339 0.07 -0.78 -30.33
N GLN A 340 -0.63 0.12 -29.68
CA GLN A 340 -0.27 1.53 -29.71
C GLN A 340 1.12 1.70 -29.11
N ASN A 341 2.04 2.28 -29.86
CA ASN A 341 3.37 2.62 -29.37
C ASN A 341 3.38 4.08 -28.94
N LEU A 342 3.47 4.32 -27.64
CA LEU A 342 3.73 5.64 -27.11
C LEU A 342 5.23 5.84 -27.03
N HIS A 343 5.74 6.72 -27.87
CA HIS A 343 7.14 7.10 -27.84
C HIS A 343 7.26 8.45 -27.15
N HIS A 344 7.99 8.49 -26.05
CA HIS A 344 8.45 9.74 -25.49
C HIS A 344 9.91 9.63 -25.05
N GLU A 345 10.64 10.68 -25.28
CA GLU A 345 12.00 10.79 -24.75
C GLU A 345 11.91 11.11 -23.26
N ILE A 346 12.67 10.37 -22.47
CA ILE A 346 12.77 10.59 -21.03
C ILE A 346 14.02 11.42 -20.79
N GLU A 347 13.84 12.68 -20.43
CA GLU A 347 14.94 13.46 -19.91
C GLU A 347 15.34 12.94 -18.54
N LYS A 348 16.58 12.43 -18.47
CA LYS A 348 17.24 12.19 -17.20
C LYS A 348 17.79 13.50 -16.71
N ILE A 349 17.33 13.92 -15.56
CA ILE A 349 17.75 15.20 -15.03
C ILE A 349 18.92 14.99 -14.08
N ASP A 350 20.05 15.58 -14.43
CA ASP A 350 21.09 15.96 -13.49
C ASP A 350 20.62 17.16 -12.68
N ASP A 351 21.24 17.39 -11.52
CA ASP A 351 21.04 18.65 -10.83
C ASP A 351 21.35 19.80 -11.77
N PRO A 352 20.40 20.72 -12.01
CA PRO A 352 20.64 21.85 -12.88
C PRO A 352 21.79 22.69 -12.32
N ALA A 353 22.56 23.30 -13.22
CA ALA A 353 23.65 24.20 -12.83
C ALA A 353 23.15 25.36 -11.95
N GLU A 354 21.93 25.82 -12.19
CA GLU A 354 21.21 26.76 -11.35
C GLU A 354 20.02 26.09 -10.71
N PHE A 355 20.03 26.00 -9.39
CA PHE A 355 18.92 25.46 -8.61
C PHE A 355 17.87 26.53 -8.38
N SER A 356 16.71 26.39 -9.01
CA SER A 356 15.54 27.22 -8.75
C SER A 356 14.51 26.39 -7.98
N PRO A 357 14.29 26.62 -6.69
CA PRO A 357 13.33 25.85 -5.93
C PRO A 357 11.90 26.19 -6.38
N SER A 358 11.11 25.15 -6.58
CA SER A 358 9.68 25.22 -6.88
C SER A 358 8.82 24.51 -5.83
N MET A 359 9.46 23.89 -4.84
CA MET A 359 8.82 23.09 -3.81
C MET A 359 9.52 23.25 -2.48
N LEU A 360 8.71 23.31 -1.42
CA LEU A 360 9.14 23.22 -0.02
C LEU A 360 8.58 21.94 0.57
N TYR A 361 9.38 21.16 1.29
CA TYR A 361 8.92 19.95 1.93
C TYR A 361 9.82 19.50 3.07
N LEU A 362 9.31 18.55 3.83
CA LEU A 362 9.97 17.95 4.95
C LEU A 362 10.71 16.70 4.48
N ARG A 363 12.01 16.61 4.77
CA ARG A 363 12.81 15.46 4.31
C ARG A 363 12.70 14.27 5.25
N LYS A 364 12.86 14.52 6.52
CA LYS A 364 12.95 13.48 7.55
C LYS A 364 12.27 13.97 8.81
N PRO A 365 10.95 13.84 8.89
CA PRO A 365 10.20 14.47 9.97
C PRO A 365 10.28 13.69 11.29
N HIS A 366 11.47 13.47 11.81
CA HIS A 366 11.65 12.84 13.13
C HIS A 366 10.81 13.51 14.21
N PHE A 367 10.70 14.85 14.15
CA PHE A 367 9.93 15.64 15.11
C PHE A 367 8.42 15.34 15.04
N ARG A 368 7.90 14.72 14.00
CA ARG A 368 6.49 14.33 13.92
C ARG A 368 6.06 13.34 15.02
N ARG A 369 7.02 12.73 15.69
CA ARG A 369 6.83 11.83 16.83
C ARG A 369 7.61 12.29 18.04
N LEU A 370 7.48 13.56 18.40
CA LEU A 370 8.13 14.09 19.60
C LEU A 370 7.46 13.52 20.85
N ALA A 371 8.28 13.28 21.88
CA ALA A 371 7.77 13.17 23.22
C ALA A 371 7.46 14.56 23.81
N VAL A 372 6.65 14.63 24.86
CA VAL A 372 6.43 15.87 25.60
C VAL A 372 7.76 16.31 26.22
N GLY A 373 8.15 17.56 25.95
CA GLY A 373 9.42 18.16 26.38
C GLY A 373 10.60 17.88 25.46
N GLU A 374 10.47 17.00 24.48
CA GLU A 374 11.51 16.76 23.47
C GLU A 374 11.56 17.90 22.46
N THR A 375 12.78 18.26 22.05
CA THR A 375 13.02 19.32 21.05
C THR A 375 13.87 18.75 19.90
N LEU A 376 13.37 18.85 18.67
CA LEU A 376 14.06 18.39 17.46
C LEU A 376 14.08 19.50 16.40
N GLU A 377 15.11 19.49 15.53
CA GLU A 377 15.14 20.34 14.35
C GLU A 377 14.09 19.87 13.32
N ILE A 378 13.43 20.83 12.67
CA ILE A 378 12.53 20.58 11.56
C ILE A 378 13.35 20.60 10.25
N PRO A 379 13.65 19.43 9.65
CA PRO A 379 14.56 19.35 8.50
C PRO A 379 13.85 19.73 7.20
N MET A 380 13.66 21.02 6.98
CA MET A 380 13.05 21.54 5.77
C MET A 380 14.01 21.48 4.58
N MET A 381 13.47 21.10 3.44
CA MET A 381 14.18 21.00 2.16
C MET A 381 13.46 21.82 1.10
N THR A 382 14.22 22.34 0.17
CA THR A 382 13.69 22.84 -1.11
C THR A 382 13.99 21.83 -2.21
N GLY A 383 13.07 21.71 -3.15
CA GLY A 383 13.21 20.90 -4.35
C GLY A 383 12.79 21.69 -5.59
N ASN A 384 13.16 21.21 -6.74
CA ASN A 384 12.64 21.68 -8.02
C ASN A 384 11.77 20.60 -8.68
N VAL A 385 11.19 20.91 -9.83
CA VAL A 385 10.36 19.95 -10.60
C VAL A 385 11.11 18.67 -10.98
N THR A 386 12.42 18.67 -10.88
CA THR A 386 13.29 17.53 -11.12
C THR A 386 13.62 16.76 -9.86
N TYR A 387 13.09 17.18 -8.72
CA TYR A 387 13.40 16.62 -7.40
C TYR A 387 14.86 16.68 -6.96
N SER A 388 15.63 17.56 -7.53
CA SER A 388 16.88 17.94 -6.89
C SER A 388 16.56 18.59 -5.55
N MET A 389 17.08 18.03 -4.48
CA MET A 389 16.76 18.43 -3.11
C MET A 389 17.96 19.09 -2.45
N ARG A 390 17.72 20.22 -1.80
CA ARG A 390 18.74 20.91 -1.00
C ARG A 390 18.15 21.34 0.34
N PRO A 391 18.93 21.33 1.42
CA PRO A 391 18.51 21.96 2.67
C PRO A 391 18.11 23.41 2.41
N VAL A 392 17.13 23.88 3.15
CA VAL A 392 16.75 25.30 3.11
C VAL A 392 17.91 26.15 3.64
N GLU A 393 18.29 27.16 2.86
CA GLU A 393 19.28 28.16 3.28
C GLU A 393 18.56 29.42 3.73
N GLY A 394 18.40 29.57 5.06
CA GLY A 394 17.77 30.73 5.68
C GLY A 394 16.56 30.34 6.53
N GLU A 395 15.78 31.35 6.91
CA GLU A 395 14.67 31.21 7.83
C GLU A 395 13.41 30.70 7.13
N VAL A 396 12.77 29.68 7.72
CA VAL A 396 11.44 29.18 7.38
C VAL A 396 10.44 29.72 8.40
N THR A 397 9.34 30.24 7.92
CA THR A 397 8.23 30.67 8.77
C THR A 397 7.27 29.51 8.99
N PHE A 398 7.00 29.15 10.26
CA PHE A 398 6.01 28.15 10.64
C PHE A 398 4.79 28.81 11.26
N TYR A 399 3.60 28.35 10.89
CA TYR A 399 2.34 28.95 11.33
C TYR A 399 1.17 27.94 11.26
N ASP A 400 -0.01 28.36 11.75
CA ASP A 400 -1.26 27.59 11.74
C ASP A 400 -1.16 26.21 12.44
N TYR A 401 -0.34 26.12 13.50
CA TYR A 401 -0.28 24.94 14.37
C TYR A 401 -0.88 25.25 15.74
N ASP A 402 -1.28 24.20 16.47
CA ASP A 402 -1.80 24.33 17.83
C ASP A 402 -0.64 24.52 18.84
N PRO A 403 -0.49 25.71 19.44
CA PRO A 403 0.59 25.96 20.40
C PRO A 403 0.41 25.24 21.75
N ALA A 404 -0.77 24.64 22.00
CA ALA A 404 -0.96 23.79 23.17
C ALA A 404 -0.34 22.40 22.99
N ILE A 405 -0.12 21.98 21.74
CA ILE A 405 0.45 20.68 21.38
C ILE A 405 1.93 20.81 21.02
N LEU A 406 2.29 21.84 20.25
CA LEU A 406 3.61 21.99 19.66
C LEU A 406 4.07 23.46 19.76
N SER A 407 5.29 23.69 20.20
CA SER A 407 5.97 25.01 20.08
C SER A 407 7.04 24.92 19.00
N ILE A 408 7.13 25.94 18.15
CA ILE A 408 8.19 26.03 17.13
C ILE A 408 8.95 27.34 17.31
N GLU A 409 10.25 27.26 17.62
CA GLU A 409 11.15 28.40 17.78
C GLU A 409 12.46 28.12 17.02
N ASN A 410 12.88 29.07 16.20
CA ASN A 410 14.16 29.02 15.47
C ASN A 410 14.33 27.70 14.65
N GLY A 411 13.26 27.24 14.01
CA GLY A 411 13.28 26.00 13.20
C GLY A 411 13.31 24.69 14.01
N LYS A 412 13.09 24.78 15.33
CA LYS A 412 13.01 23.60 16.22
C LYS A 412 11.60 23.47 16.77
N ALA A 413 11.10 22.24 16.76
CA ALA A 413 9.82 21.87 17.33
C ALA A 413 10.02 21.27 18.72
N THR A 414 9.21 21.71 19.69
CA THR A 414 9.15 21.16 21.06
C THR A 414 7.76 20.62 21.34
N GLY A 415 7.64 19.37 21.77
CA GLY A 415 6.39 18.77 22.20
C GLY A 415 5.89 19.40 23.51
N ILE A 416 4.66 19.91 23.55
CA ILE A 416 4.09 20.58 24.72
C ILE A 416 3.11 19.64 25.45
N SER A 417 2.18 19.03 24.72
CA SER A 417 1.24 18.05 25.26
C SER A 417 0.93 16.99 24.21
N GLU A 418 0.47 15.83 24.65
CA GLU A 418 0.05 14.77 23.72
C GLU A 418 -1.09 15.24 22.82
N GLY A 419 -0.97 14.95 21.55
CA GLY A 419 -1.89 15.36 20.52
C GLY A 419 -1.27 15.37 19.14
N TYR A 420 -1.99 15.91 18.18
CA TYR A 420 -1.47 16.18 16.84
C TYR A 420 -1.90 17.56 16.37
N THR A 421 -1.11 18.11 15.48
CA THR A 421 -1.43 19.39 14.84
C THR A 421 -0.87 19.42 13.42
N TYR A 422 -1.61 20.06 12.51
CA TYR A 422 -1.04 20.43 11.23
C TYR A 422 -0.11 21.63 11.43
N VAL A 423 0.99 21.62 10.69
CA VAL A 423 1.96 22.71 10.66
C VAL A 423 2.08 23.20 9.24
N ARG A 424 1.93 24.49 9.03
CA ARG A 424 2.25 25.14 7.76
C ARG A 424 3.61 25.79 7.81
N ALA A 425 4.37 25.63 6.75
CA ALA A 425 5.69 26.22 6.58
C ALA A 425 5.72 27.05 5.30
N ALA A 426 6.37 28.21 5.35
CA ALA A 426 6.57 29.08 4.21
C ALA A 426 8.04 29.48 4.05
N TYR A 427 8.54 29.45 2.83
CA TYR A 427 9.89 29.85 2.46
C TYR A 427 9.92 30.45 1.06
N LYS A 428 10.28 31.74 0.94
CA LYS A 428 10.39 32.46 -0.35
C LYS A 428 9.17 32.26 -1.27
N GLY A 429 7.96 32.28 -0.72
CA GLY A 429 6.72 32.09 -1.46
C GLY A 429 6.32 30.64 -1.69
N LEU A 430 7.14 29.66 -1.34
CA LEU A 430 6.82 28.25 -1.34
C LEU A 430 6.11 27.87 -0.05
N LEU A 431 5.15 26.97 -0.12
CA LEU A 431 4.34 26.50 0.99
C LEU A 431 4.46 24.99 1.17
N CYS A 432 4.41 24.54 2.41
CA CYS A 432 4.36 23.13 2.79
C CYS A 432 3.40 22.96 3.97
N GLU A 433 2.70 21.85 4.02
CA GLU A 433 1.90 21.46 5.17
C GLU A 433 2.23 20.04 5.56
N PHE A 434 2.40 19.77 6.83
CA PHE A 434 2.66 18.44 7.36
C PHE A 434 1.98 18.25 8.72
N LEU A 435 1.80 16.99 9.10
CA LEU A 435 1.19 16.58 10.35
C LEU A 435 2.28 16.25 11.38
N ALA A 436 2.20 16.86 12.56
CA ALA A 436 3.10 16.60 13.69
C ALA A 436 2.34 15.94 14.84
N TYR A 437 2.94 14.92 15.43
CA TYR A 437 2.44 14.24 16.62
C TYR A 437 3.35 14.46 17.81
N VAL A 438 2.73 14.63 18.98
CA VAL A 438 3.40 14.57 20.26
C VAL A 438 2.84 13.38 21.03
N ASP A 439 3.67 12.38 21.31
CA ASP A 439 3.23 11.10 21.87
C ASP A 439 4.33 10.45 22.71
N ASN A 440 4.13 10.40 24.02
CA ASN A 440 5.10 9.82 24.97
C ASN A 440 5.16 8.29 24.93
N THR A 441 4.17 7.65 24.34
CA THR A 441 4.07 6.17 24.35
C THR A 441 4.84 5.51 23.21
N ARG A 442 5.43 6.30 22.31
CA ARG A 442 6.11 5.77 21.13
C ARG A 442 7.61 5.74 21.31
N PRO A 443 8.20 4.56 21.48
CA PRO A 443 9.63 4.41 21.34
C PRO A 443 10.04 4.75 19.90
N HIS A 444 11.28 5.18 19.72
CA HIS A 444 11.88 5.18 18.39
C HIS A 444 11.77 3.77 17.80
N VAL A 445 11.44 3.68 16.50
CA VAL A 445 11.53 2.41 15.79
C VAL A 445 12.98 1.96 15.84
N ASP A 446 13.23 0.85 16.53
CA ASP A 446 14.54 0.25 16.55
C ASP A 446 14.77 -0.46 15.21
N PRO A 447 15.80 -0.08 14.41
CA PRO A 447 16.08 -0.75 13.14
C PRO A 447 16.49 -2.21 13.33
N ASP A 448 16.97 -2.56 14.52
CA ASP A 448 17.29 -3.93 14.92
C ASP A 448 16.12 -4.63 15.61
N TRP A 449 14.91 -4.09 15.48
CA TRP A 449 13.72 -4.67 16.07
C TRP A 449 13.47 -6.08 15.51
N LYS A 450 13.72 -7.07 16.34
CA LYS A 450 13.59 -8.49 16.06
C LYS A 450 13.30 -9.25 17.35
N PRO A 451 12.82 -10.49 17.24
CA PRO A 451 12.58 -11.33 18.41
C PRO A 451 13.82 -11.41 19.31
N HIS A 452 13.60 -11.29 20.59
CA HIS A 452 14.63 -11.37 21.63
C HIS A 452 14.56 -12.71 22.35
N PRO A 453 15.20 -13.79 21.84
CA PRO A 453 15.08 -15.13 22.39
C PRO A 453 15.62 -15.26 23.83
N GLU A 454 16.42 -14.30 24.28
CA GLU A 454 16.93 -14.21 25.65
C GLU A 454 15.90 -13.66 26.65
N LYS A 455 14.78 -13.08 26.18
CA LYS A 455 13.72 -12.53 27.04
C LYS A 455 12.61 -13.55 27.21
N ALA A 456 12.00 -13.53 28.39
CA ALA A 456 10.87 -14.42 28.68
C ALA A 456 9.64 -14.03 27.87
N VAL A 457 8.98 -15.02 27.29
CA VAL A 457 7.68 -14.85 26.64
C VAL A 457 6.60 -14.77 27.72
N THR A 458 5.82 -13.71 27.71
CA THR A 458 4.71 -13.50 28.67
C THR A 458 3.35 -13.88 28.10
N SER A 459 3.23 -13.94 26.77
CA SER A 459 2.01 -14.37 26.08
C SER A 459 2.36 -14.89 24.69
N PHE A 460 1.65 -15.94 24.25
CA PHE A 460 1.73 -16.46 22.89
C PHE A 460 0.33 -16.83 22.41
N THR A 461 -0.16 -16.18 21.35
CA THR A 461 -1.54 -16.25 20.88
C THR A 461 -1.62 -16.45 19.37
N PRO A 462 -2.70 -17.08 18.87
CA PRO A 462 -2.87 -17.25 17.44
C PRO A 462 -3.16 -15.91 16.73
N LEU A 463 -2.66 -15.77 15.52
CA LEU A 463 -3.06 -14.73 14.57
C LEU A 463 -4.30 -15.19 13.78
N ILE A 464 -4.32 -16.47 13.43
CA ILE A 464 -5.42 -17.15 12.77
C ILE A 464 -5.70 -18.44 13.54
N THR A 465 -6.96 -18.76 13.75
CA THR A 465 -7.40 -20.01 14.41
C THR A 465 -7.75 -21.11 13.43
N ASP A 466 -8.11 -20.73 12.18
CA ASP A 466 -8.62 -21.65 11.17
C ASP A 466 -7.88 -21.41 9.85
N TYR A 467 -6.99 -22.32 9.51
CA TYR A 467 -6.25 -22.33 8.24
C TYR A 467 -6.93 -23.28 7.25
N ALA A 468 -6.81 -22.96 5.97
CA ALA A 468 -7.23 -23.85 4.89
C ALA A 468 -6.22 -23.85 3.74
N ALA A 469 -5.95 -25.02 3.18
CA ALA A 469 -5.13 -25.16 1.97
C ALA A 469 -5.79 -26.07 0.94
N SER A 470 -5.72 -25.66 -0.34
CA SER A 470 -6.25 -26.42 -1.47
C SER A 470 -5.20 -27.38 -2.02
N LEU A 471 -5.59 -28.63 -2.22
CA LEU A 471 -4.76 -29.64 -2.89
C LEU A 471 -4.53 -29.30 -4.36
N GLN A 472 -5.58 -28.85 -5.07
CA GLN A 472 -5.49 -28.51 -6.50
C GLN A 472 -4.53 -27.35 -6.74
N LYS A 473 -4.56 -26.35 -5.86
CA LYS A 473 -3.67 -25.20 -5.95
C LYS A 473 -2.28 -25.48 -5.42
N ARG A 474 -2.07 -26.62 -4.76
CA ARG A 474 -0.80 -27.01 -4.14
C ARG A 474 -0.31 -25.98 -3.10
N GLU A 475 -1.25 -25.34 -2.43
CA GLU A 475 -0.99 -24.31 -1.43
C GLU A 475 -0.24 -24.87 -0.23
N MET A 476 0.64 -24.06 0.33
CA MET A 476 1.21 -24.21 1.66
C MET A 476 0.77 -23.05 2.53
N LYS A 477 0.57 -23.31 3.81
CA LYS A 477 0.31 -22.28 4.80
C LYS A 477 1.39 -22.34 5.86
N GLN A 478 1.83 -21.19 6.34
CA GLN A 478 2.80 -21.13 7.43
C GLN A 478 2.10 -20.76 8.73
N LEU A 479 2.30 -21.57 9.74
CA LEU A 479 1.71 -21.38 11.07
C LEU A 479 2.56 -20.40 11.85
N ARG A 480 1.95 -19.29 12.27
CA ARG A 480 2.56 -18.23 13.05
C ARG A 480 1.69 -17.86 14.25
N GLY A 481 2.32 -17.31 15.25
CA GLY A 481 1.64 -16.77 16.42
C GLY A 481 2.23 -15.43 16.82
N LEU A 482 1.52 -14.70 17.67
CA LEU A 482 1.97 -13.44 18.24
C LEU A 482 2.58 -13.70 19.61
N ALA A 483 3.88 -13.47 19.75
CA ALA A 483 4.60 -13.55 21.01
C ALA A 483 4.75 -12.16 21.63
N VAL A 484 4.51 -12.07 22.93
CA VAL A 484 4.77 -10.89 23.76
C VAL A 484 5.87 -11.23 24.74
N TYR A 485 6.86 -10.35 24.88
CA TYR A 485 8.01 -10.53 25.76
C TYR A 485 7.89 -9.69 27.03
N GLU A 486 8.68 -10.02 28.04
CA GLU A 486 8.66 -9.39 29.38
C GLU A 486 8.91 -7.89 29.39
N ASP A 487 9.54 -7.35 28.36
CA ASP A 487 9.78 -5.92 28.18
C ASP A 487 8.62 -5.21 27.45
N GLY A 488 7.53 -5.93 27.15
CA GLY A 488 6.39 -5.42 26.42
C GLY A 488 6.55 -5.40 24.89
N THR A 489 7.70 -5.77 24.35
CA THR A 489 7.86 -5.95 22.91
C THR A 489 7.06 -7.15 22.44
N TRP A 490 6.67 -7.15 21.17
CA TRP A 490 5.90 -8.24 20.59
C TRP A 490 6.31 -8.47 19.13
N PHE A 491 6.20 -9.73 18.70
CA PHE A 491 6.56 -10.14 17.35
C PHE A 491 5.64 -11.24 16.86
N GLU A 492 5.42 -11.24 15.56
CA GLU A 492 4.93 -12.41 14.86
C GLU A 492 6.08 -13.41 14.71
N VAL A 493 5.88 -14.63 15.20
CA VAL A 493 6.93 -15.64 15.30
C VAL A 493 6.49 -16.97 14.72
N CYS A 494 7.45 -17.72 14.18
CA CYS A 494 7.24 -19.06 13.62
C CYS A 494 8.35 -20.03 14.05
N GLY A 495 8.50 -21.15 13.35
CA GLY A 495 9.55 -22.14 13.65
C GLY A 495 10.95 -21.59 13.65
N ASP A 496 11.25 -20.61 12.81
CA ASP A 496 12.55 -19.94 12.75
C ASP A 496 12.89 -19.17 14.04
N ASP A 497 11.85 -18.81 14.82
CA ASP A 497 11.95 -18.09 16.08
C ASP A 497 11.75 -19.02 17.31
N GLY A 498 11.76 -20.33 17.09
CA GLY A 498 11.68 -21.32 18.15
C GLY A 498 10.27 -21.83 18.46
N VAL A 499 9.26 -21.49 17.64
CA VAL A 499 7.93 -22.12 17.74
C VAL A 499 8.04 -23.59 17.35
N THR A 500 7.42 -24.46 18.13
CA THR A 500 7.33 -25.90 17.85
C THR A 500 5.88 -26.30 17.58
N TYR A 501 5.69 -27.35 16.79
CA TYR A 501 4.39 -27.79 16.29
C TYR A 501 4.11 -29.23 16.66
N GLU A 502 2.97 -29.50 17.29
CA GLU A 502 2.47 -30.84 17.54
C GLU A 502 1.34 -31.13 16.55
N ASN A 503 1.61 -32.03 15.60
CA ASN A 503 0.64 -32.44 14.60
C ASN A 503 -0.30 -33.52 15.13
N LEU A 504 -1.55 -33.17 15.37
CA LEU A 504 -2.56 -34.12 15.88
C LEU A 504 -3.33 -34.83 14.76
N ALA A 505 -3.00 -34.56 13.49
CA ALA A 505 -3.63 -35.18 12.31
C ALA A 505 -2.59 -35.50 11.21
N PRO A 506 -1.57 -36.33 11.50
CA PRO A 506 -0.45 -36.59 10.57
C PRO A 506 -0.87 -37.26 9.26
N ASP A 507 -2.06 -37.85 9.21
CA ASP A 507 -2.64 -38.43 8.00
C ASP A 507 -3.11 -37.36 6.99
N LEU A 508 -3.40 -36.14 7.43
CA LEU A 508 -3.94 -35.05 6.61
C LEU A 508 -2.84 -34.12 6.12
N PHE A 509 -1.82 -33.86 6.92
CA PHE A 509 -0.76 -32.92 6.59
C PHE A 509 0.56 -33.24 7.33
N GLU A 510 1.64 -32.83 6.72
CA GLU A 510 2.99 -32.79 7.27
C GLU A 510 3.33 -31.34 7.67
N ILE A 511 4.09 -31.13 8.73
CA ILE A 511 4.53 -29.81 9.19
C ILE A 511 6.04 -29.75 9.14
N ARG A 512 6.58 -28.76 8.46
CA ARG A 512 8.01 -28.46 8.41
C ARG A 512 8.48 -27.73 9.67
N PRO A 513 9.77 -27.78 10.00
CA PRO A 513 10.29 -27.05 11.16
C PRO A 513 10.05 -25.54 11.13
N ASP A 514 10.01 -24.92 9.95
CA ASP A 514 9.72 -23.50 9.74
C ASP A 514 8.23 -23.14 9.91
N GLY A 515 7.36 -24.13 10.17
CA GLY A 515 5.93 -23.97 10.32
C GLY A 515 5.12 -24.12 9.04
N ASN A 516 5.75 -24.39 7.90
CA ASN A 516 5.03 -24.64 6.65
C ASN A 516 4.30 -25.99 6.71
N VAL A 517 2.99 -25.97 6.42
CA VAL A 517 2.11 -27.15 6.41
C VAL A 517 1.88 -27.62 4.97
N LEU A 518 2.11 -28.91 4.75
CA LEU A 518 1.95 -29.57 3.45
C LEU A 518 0.83 -30.60 3.53
N PRO A 519 -0.26 -30.44 2.76
CA PRO A 519 -1.29 -31.46 2.64
C PRO A 519 -0.75 -32.78 2.08
N THR A 520 -1.13 -33.91 2.66
CA THR A 520 -0.69 -35.26 2.22
C THR A 520 -1.49 -35.82 1.03
N GLY A 521 -2.61 -35.19 0.66
CA GLY A 521 -3.51 -35.62 -0.40
C GLY A 521 -4.87 -36.10 0.10
N LYS A 522 -5.10 -36.14 1.42
CA LYS A 522 -6.40 -36.45 2.00
C LYS A 522 -7.14 -35.17 2.34
N LEU A 523 -8.45 -35.13 2.10
CA LEU A 523 -9.33 -34.04 2.50
C LEU A 523 -9.77 -34.20 3.96
N GLY A 524 -9.96 -33.09 4.64
CA GLY A 524 -10.47 -33.09 6.01
C GLY A 524 -9.86 -32.00 6.88
N ALA A 525 -10.32 -31.90 8.11
CA ALA A 525 -9.83 -30.96 9.10
C ALA A 525 -9.14 -31.68 10.26
N GLY A 526 -8.06 -31.09 10.74
CA GLY A 526 -7.31 -31.59 11.88
C GLY A 526 -6.79 -30.47 12.76
N LYS A 527 -6.33 -30.81 13.96
CA LYS A 527 -5.76 -29.84 14.90
C LYS A 527 -4.25 -29.87 14.89
N ILE A 528 -3.67 -28.71 15.14
CA ILE A 528 -2.24 -28.51 15.36
C ILE A 528 -2.09 -27.66 16.61
N THR A 529 -1.21 -28.06 17.51
CA THR A 529 -0.82 -27.26 18.67
C THR A 529 0.49 -26.55 18.40
N LEU A 530 0.49 -25.22 18.53
CA LEU A 530 1.69 -24.39 18.47
C LEU A 530 2.19 -24.14 19.89
N LYS A 531 3.53 -24.21 20.10
CA LYS A 531 4.14 -24.01 21.42
C LYS A 531 5.34 -23.07 21.32
N LEU A 532 5.44 -22.14 22.27
CA LEU A 532 6.61 -21.28 22.45
C LEU A 532 6.86 -21.09 23.96
N GLY A 533 8.00 -21.57 24.46
CA GLY A 533 8.25 -21.63 25.90
C GLY A 533 7.17 -22.45 26.62
N ASP A 534 6.60 -21.90 27.68
CA ASP A 534 5.52 -22.51 28.47
C ASP A 534 4.11 -22.23 27.91
N HIS A 535 4.00 -21.50 26.80
CA HIS A 535 2.73 -21.12 26.21
C HIS A 535 2.37 -22.01 25.03
N ALA A 536 1.09 -22.32 24.87
CA ALA A 536 0.58 -23.12 23.76
C ALA A 536 -0.86 -22.74 23.41
N PHE A 537 -1.22 -22.96 22.15
CA PHE A 537 -2.60 -22.86 21.66
C PHE A 537 -2.85 -23.83 20.51
N ASP A 538 -4.11 -24.16 20.28
CA ASP A 538 -4.55 -25.02 19.19
C ASP A 538 -5.11 -24.17 18.03
N ILE A 539 -4.83 -24.63 16.82
CA ILE A 539 -5.47 -24.15 15.59
C ILE A 539 -6.14 -25.31 14.86
N THR A 540 -7.09 -24.98 13.98
CA THR A 540 -7.68 -25.94 13.04
C THR A 540 -7.04 -25.75 11.67
N PHE A 541 -6.66 -26.85 11.03
CA PHE A 541 -6.15 -26.84 9.66
C PHE A 541 -7.04 -27.72 8.79
N THR A 542 -7.58 -27.14 7.70
CA THR A 542 -8.48 -27.84 6.77
C THR A 542 -7.81 -28.03 5.41
N VAL A 543 -7.79 -29.27 4.94
CA VAL A 543 -7.37 -29.60 3.57
C VAL A 543 -8.62 -29.68 2.71
N THR A 544 -8.69 -28.83 1.68
CA THR A 544 -9.78 -28.74 0.71
C THR A 544 -9.36 -29.30 -0.65
N GLU A 545 -10.29 -29.45 -1.61
CA GLU A 545 -10.00 -29.85 -2.99
C GLU A 545 -9.04 -28.90 -3.71
#